data_0b4ac08a4eaa10312f844366359c423d
#
_entry.id   0b4ac08a4eaa10312f844366359c423d
#
_cell.length_a   1.000
_cell.length_b   1.000
_cell.length_c   1.000
_cell.angle_alpha   90.00
_cell.angle_beta   90.00
_cell.angle_gamma   90.00
#
_symmetry.space_group_name_H-M   'P 1'
#
loop_
_entity.id
_entity.type
_entity.pdbx_description
1 polymer ?
#
loop_
_entity_poly.entity_id
_entity_poly.type
_entity_poly.pdbx_seq_one_letter_code
_entity_poly.pdbx_strand_id
1 'polypeptide(L)'
;FAAVRGWEPFHTPKNLALALASEVGELCALFRWLSPEQSLSAARDPQQREAIADELADVANILLLLSAHTGIDLSDAVRAKLEKNARKYPPPPTGEERGAEYLNP
;
A
#
# COMPACT_ATOMS: atom_id res chain seq x y z
N PHE A 1 -14.65 7.11 -13.60
CA PHE A 1 -15.15 5.71 -13.56
C PHE A 1 -16.28 5.54 -12.55
N ALA A 2 -16.07 5.94 -11.30
CA ALA A 2 -17.09 5.82 -10.26
C ALA A 2 -18.36 6.61 -10.58
N ALA A 3 -18.23 7.82 -11.09
CA ALA A 3 -19.35 8.67 -11.46
C ALA A 3 -20.22 8.04 -12.55
N VAL A 4 -19.59 7.46 -13.57
CA VAL A 4 -20.30 6.79 -14.66
C VAL A 4 -21.10 5.60 -14.16
N ARG A 5 -20.60 4.91 -13.15
CA ARG A 5 -21.25 3.73 -12.57
C ARG A 5 -22.18 4.05 -11.42
N GLY A 6 -22.31 5.32 -11.03
CA GLY A 6 -23.17 5.72 -9.92
C GLY A 6 -22.63 5.32 -8.55
N TRP A 7 -21.34 5.10 -8.43
CA TRP A 7 -20.71 4.67 -7.17
C TRP A 7 -20.31 5.81 -6.24
N GLU A 8 -20.19 7.04 -6.77
CA GLU A 8 -19.75 8.19 -5.99
C GLU A 8 -20.46 8.37 -4.64
N PRO A 9 -21.81 8.24 -4.56
CA PRO A 9 -22.47 8.43 -3.27
C PRO A 9 -22.02 7.45 -2.20
N PHE A 10 -21.41 6.33 -2.59
CA PHE A 10 -20.93 5.30 -1.66
C PHE A 10 -19.44 5.44 -1.36
N HIS A 11 -18.74 6.37 -2.02
CA HIS A 11 -17.30 6.57 -1.86
C HIS A 11 -17.01 7.64 -0.80
N THR A 12 -17.45 7.39 0.44
CA THR A 12 -17.06 8.25 1.56
C THR A 12 -15.69 7.81 2.05
N PRO A 13 -14.91 8.71 2.70
CA PRO A 13 -13.61 8.31 3.28
C PRO A 13 -13.72 7.09 4.19
N LYS A 14 -14.79 6.99 4.99
CA LYS A 14 -15.01 5.83 5.85
C LYS A 14 -15.13 4.55 5.01
N ASN A 15 -16.00 4.55 3.99
CA ASN A 15 -16.23 3.36 3.17
C ASN A 15 -14.98 3.00 2.36
N LEU A 16 -14.26 4.00 1.86
CA LEU A 16 -13.00 3.77 1.16
C LEU A 16 -11.93 3.17 2.07
N ALA A 17 -11.84 3.64 3.32
CA ALA A 17 -10.91 3.08 4.29
C ALA A 17 -11.23 1.61 4.61
N LEU A 18 -12.51 1.27 4.75
CA LEU A 18 -12.93 -0.13 4.96
C LEU A 18 -12.66 -0.99 3.74
N ALA A 19 -12.91 -0.45 2.53
CA ALA A 19 -12.58 -1.15 1.29
C ALA A 19 -11.08 -1.39 1.16
N LEU A 20 -10.26 -0.41 1.56
CA LEU A 20 -8.80 -0.54 1.57
C LEU A 20 -8.37 -1.72 2.46
N ALA A 21 -8.95 -1.85 3.65
CA ALA A 21 -8.64 -2.96 4.55
C ALA A 21 -8.96 -4.30 3.89
N SER A 22 -10.07 -4.39 3.17
CA SER A 22 -10.46 -5.60 2.43
C SER A 22 -9.46 -5.94 1.34
N GLU A 23 -9.04 -4.94 0.54
CA GLU A 23 -8.09 -5.17 -0.56
C GLU A 23 -6.70 -5.52 -0.02
N VAL A 24 -6.27 -4.89 1.08
CA VAL A 24 -5.02 -5.27 1.76
C VAL A 24 -5.10 -6.72 2.24
N GLY A 25 -6.25 -7.15 2.75
CA GLY A 25 -6.49 -8.54 3.13
C GLY A 25 -6.32 -9.50 1.95
N GLU A 26 -6.83 -9.14 0.78
CA GLU A 26 -6.67 -9.95 -0.43
C GLU A 26 -5.22 -10.01 -0.89
N LEU A 27 -4.50 -8.90 -0.79
CA LEU A 27 -3.06 -8.89 -1.06
C LEU A 27 -2.33 -9.84 -0.10
N CYS A 28 -2.62 -9.75 1.19
CA CYS A 28 -2.04 -10.64 2.20
C CYS A 28 -2.35 -12.10 1.92
N ALA A 29 -3.54 -12.39 1.41
CA ALA A 29 -3.96 -13.77 1.10
C ALA A 29 -3.07 -14.43 0.06
N LEU A 30 -2.45 -13.66 -0.84
CA LEU A 30 -1.53 -14.18 -1.84
C LEU A 30 -0.21 -14.66 -1.25
N PHE A 31 0.16 -14.16 -0.08
CA PHE A 31 1.47 -14.42 0.54
C PHE A 31 1.41 -15.22 1.84
N ARG A 32 0.27 -15.21 2.53
CA ARG A 32 0.17 -15.73 3.91
C ARG A 32 0.61 -17.19 4.10
N TRP A 33 0.46 -18.01 3.06
CA TRP A 33 0.83 -19.42 3.13
C TRP A 33 2.18 -19.74 2.49
N LEU A 34 2.87 -18.70 1.99
CA LEU A 34 4.19 -18.88 1.39
C LEU A 34 5.27 -18.75 2.46
N SER A 35 6.37 -19.50 2.28
CA SER A 35 7.57 -19.25 3.06
C SER A 35 8.21 -17.92 2.61
N PRO A 36 9.13 -17.33 3.42
CA PRO A 36 9.86 -16.14 2.99
C PRO A 36 10.55 -16.33 1.63
N GLU A 37 11.16 -17.49 1.41
CA GLU A 37 11.84 -17.80 0.16
C GLU A 37 10.86 -17.88 -1.01
N GLN A 38 9.70 -18.54 -0.80
CA GLN A 38 8.66 -18.60 -1.83
C GLN A 38 8.11 -17.21 -2.16
N SER A 39 7.97 -16.34 -1.16
CA SER A 39 7.48 -14.99 -1.38
C SER A 39 8.43 -14.17 -2.25
N LEU A 40 9.74 -14.37 -2.12
CA LEU A 40 10.74 -13.71 -2.94
C LEU A 40 10.64 -14.12 -4.41
N SER A 41 10.24 -15.35 -4.68
CA SER A 41 10.15 -15.86 -6.05
C SER A 41 8.75 -15.79 -6.67
N ALA A 42 7.74 -15.41 -5.88
CA ALA A 42 6.34 -15.40 -6.33
C ALA A 42 6.13 -14.57 -7.59
N ALA A 43 6.78 -13.42 -7.70
CA ALA A 43 6.62 -12.52 -8.83
C ALA A 43 7.29 -13.03 -10.12
N ARG A 44 8.03 -14.13 -10.06
CA ARG A 44 8.65 -14.76 -11.24
C ARG A 44 7.70 -15.70 -11.96
N ASP A 45 6.67 -16.19 -11.26
CA ASP A 45 5.62 -17.00 -11.89
C ASP A 45 4.58 -16.08 -12.51
N PRO A 46 4.30 -16.20 -13.84
CA PRO A 46 3.40 -15.26 -14.51
C PRO A 46 2.00 -15.15 -13.89
N GLN A 47 1.41 -16.27 -13.44
CA GLN A 47 0.09 -16.24 -12.82
C GLN A 47 0.11 -15.54 -11.46
N GLN A 48 1.10 -15.83 -10.63
CA GLN A 48 1.23 -15.19 -9.33
C GLN A 48 1.55 -13.70 -9.50
N ARG A 49 2.39 -13.38 -10.47
CA ARG A 49 2.73 -11.98 -10.76
C ARG A 49 1.50 -11.17 -11.17
N GLU A 50 0.64 -11.73 -12.01
CA GLU A 50 -0.59 -11.07 -12.43
C GLU A 50 -1.52 -10.83 -11.24
N ALA A 51 -1.71 -11.85 -10.40
CA ALA A 51 -2.54 -11.73 -9.20
C ALA A 51 -2.01 -10.66 -8.24
N ILE A 52 -0.69 -10.63 -8.02
CA ILE A 52 -0.04 -9.61 -7.18
C ILE A 52 -0.25 -8.22 -7.77
N ALA A 53 -0.05 -8.08 -9.08
CA ALA A 53 -0.21 -6.80 -9.77
C ALA A 53 -1.65 -6.28 -9.65
N ASP A 54 -2.63 -7.15 -9.79
CA ASP A 54 -4.05 -6.78 -9.67
C ASP A 54 -4.37 -6.27 -8.26
N GLU A 55 -3.89 -6.96 -7.23
CA GLU A 55 -4.15 -6.54 -5.86
C GLU A 55 -3.41 -5.27 -5.49
N LEU A 56 -2.17 -5.10 -5.96
CA LEU A 56 -1.44 -3.85 -5.78
C LEU A 56 -2.18 -2.69 -6.45
N ALA A 57 -2.72 -2.93 -7.65
CA ALA A 57 -3.49 -1.91 -8.37
C ALA A 57 -4.76 -1.54 -7.62
N ASP A 58 -5.49 -2.52 -7.07
CA ASP A 58 -6.70 -2.26 -6.30
C ASP A 58 -6.41 -1.42 -5.06
N VAL A 59 -5.33 -1.76 -4.33
CA VAL A 59 -4.90 -0.98 -3.16
C VAL A 59 -4.54 0.45 -3.57
N ALA A 60 -3.76 0.61 -4.63
CA ALA A 60 -3.35 1.93 -5.11
C ALA A 60 -4.54 2.77 -5.56
N ASN A 61 -5.51 2.17 -6.26
CA ASN A 61 -6.69 2.87 -6.71
C ASN A 61 -7.52 3.39 -5.54
N ILE A 62 -7.68 2.62 -4.49
CA ILE A 62 -8.42 3.07 -3.29
C ILE A 62 -7.66 4.19 -2.59
N LEU A 63 -6.33 4.10 -2.50
CA LEU A 63 -5.52 5.18 -1.93
C LEU A 63 -5.70 6.48 -2.71
N LEU A 64 -5.72 6.41 -4.04
CA LEU A 64 -5.94 7.58 -4.88
C LEU A 64 -7.34 8.17 -4.69
N LEU A 65 -8.35 7.32 -4.53
CA LEU A 65 -9.72 7.79 -4.24
C LEU A 65 -9.79 8.46 -2.87
N LEU A 66 -9.15 7.87 -1.85
CA LEU A 66 -9.08 8.49 -0.52
C LEU A 66 -8.38 9.85 -0.58
N SER A 67 -7.28 9.93 -1.32
CA SER A 67 -6.57 11.20 -1.54
C SER A 67 -7.52 12.25 -2.12
N ALA A 68 -8.26 11.89 -3.17
CA ALA A 68 -9.21 12.79 -3.82
C ALA A 68 -10.34 13.23 -2.89
N HIS A 69 -10.92 12.29 -2.14
CA HIS A 69 -12.07 12.58 -1.27
C HIS A 69 -11.70 13.32 0.02
N THR A 70 -10.45 13.25 0.46
CA THR A 70 -9.98 13.97 1.64
C THR A 70 -9.29 15.29 1.31
N GLY A 71 -9.00 15.54 0.04
CA GLY A 71 -8.25 16.73 -0.37
C GLY A 71 -6.76 16.66 0.03
N ILE A 72 -6.26 15.48 0.38
CA ILE A 72 -4.86 15.28 0.75
C ILE A 72 -4.08 14.82 -0.49
N ASP A 73 -3.02 15.55 -0.84
CA ASP A 73 -2.11 15.14 -1.91
C ASP A 73 -1.25 13.99 -1.40
N LEU A 74 -1.41 12.80 -1.99
CA LEU A 74 -0.73 11.60 -1.52
C LEU A 74 0.79 11.71 -1.66
N SER A 75 1.29 12.27 -2.76
CA SER A 75 2.73 12.43 -2.98
C SER A 75 3.35 13.33 -1.91
N ASP A 76 2.71 14.46 -1.62
CA ASP A 76 3.18 15.38 -0.59
C ASP A 76 3.14 14.73 0.78
N ALA A 77 2.08 13.98 1.08
CA ALA A 77 1.94 13.26 2.35
C ALA A 77 3.07 12.24 2.53
N VAL A 78 3.39 11.49 1.47
CA VAL A 78 4.49 10.51 1.50
C VAL A 78 5.82 11.20 1.77
N ARG A 79 6.12 12.30 1.06
CA ARG A 79 7.36 13.05 1.28
C ARG A 79 7.48 13.58 2.70
N ALA A 80 6.39 14.18 3.19
CA ALA A 80 6.36 14.73 4.57
C ALA A 80 6.57 13.63 5.60
N LYS A 81 5.96 12.46 5.39
CA LYS A 81 6.11 11.33 6.31
C LYS A 81 7.51 10.76 6.29
N LEU A 82 8.15 10.70 5.12
CA LEU A 82 9.55 10.27 5.01
C LEU A 82 10.47 11.18 5.82
N GLU A 83 10.26 12.49 5.78
CA GLU A 83 11.04 13.44 6.59
C GLU A 83 10.81 13.22 8.09
N LYS A 84 9.56 13.02 8.49
CA LYS A 84 9.23 12.71 9.89
C LYS A 84 9.89 11.42 10.35
N ASN A 85 9.88 10.39 9.51
CA ASN A 85 10.49 9.10 9.83
C ASN A 85 12.02 9.22 9.91
N ALA A 86 12.64 10.03 9.04
CA ALA A 86 14.08 10.27 9.10
C ALA A 86 14.51 10.93 10.40
N ARG A 87 13.67 11.83 10.94
CA ARG A 87 13.92 12.47 12.24
C ARG A 87 13.67 11.51 13.40
N LYS A 88 12.61 10.70 13.31
CA LYS A 88 12.23 9.73 14.36
C LYS A 88 13.17 8.54 14.42
N TYR A 89 13.67 8.10 13.26
CA TYR A 89 14.55 6.95 13.12
C TYR A 89 15.84 7.39 12.44
N PRO A 90 16.78 8.08 13.16
CA PRO A 90 18.02 8.54 12.54
C PRO A 90 18.87 7.34 12.09
N PRO A 91 19.67 7.52 11.01
CA PRO A 91 20.49 6.41 10.52
C PRO A 91 21.49 5.96 11.57
N PRO A 92 21.70 4.62 11.73
CA PRO A 92 22.69 4.12 12.66
C PRO A 92 24.11 4.44 12.19
N PRO A 93 25.10 4.48 13.12
CA PRO A 93 26.48 4.80 12.75
C PRO A 93 27.07 3.90 11.68
N THR A 94 26.71 2.61 11.64
CA THR A 94 27.24 1.63 10.71
C THR A 94 26.48 1.57 9.38
N GLY A 95 25.25 2.01 9.35
CA GLY A 95 24.40 1.96 8.16
C GLY A 95 23.82 0.61 7.81
N GLU A 96 24.29 -0.47 8.41
CA GLU A 96 23.83 -1.83 8.09
C GLU A 96 22.38 -2.10 8.46
N GLU A 97 21.89 -1.48 9.51
CA GLU A 97 20.54 -1.66 10.02
C GLU A 97 19.55 -0.61 9.52
N ARG A 98 20.00 0.28 8.67
CA ARG A 98 19.20 1.42 8.21
C ARG A 98 17.88 1.01 7.55
N GLY A 99 17.93 -0.04 6.71
CA GLY A 99 16.76 -0.53 6.01
C GLY A 99 15.69 -1.07 6.94
N ALA A 100 16.09 -1.81 7.97
CA ALA A 100 15.17 -2.42 8.94
C ALA A 100 14.43 -1.35 9.74
N GLU A 101 15.10 -0.28 10.14
CA GLU A 101 14.49 0.82 10.88
C GLU A 101 13.42 1.55 10.08
N TYR A 102 13.62 1.70 8.78
CA TYR A 102 12.65 2.38 7.90
C TYR A 102 11.48 1.48 7.49
N LEU A 103 11.64 0.17 7.59
CA LEU A 103 10.56 -0.77 7.28
C LEU A 103 9.54 -0.89 8.42
N ASN A 104 9.87 -0.46 9.63
CA ASN A 104 9.00 -0.53 10.81
C ASN A 104 8.71 0.87 11.35
N PRO A 105 8.08 1.74 10.57
CA PRO A 105 7.76 3.09 11.04
C PRO A 105 6.64 3.09 12.07
#